data_ac187b6eefa0e9130372d1e8b361498c
#
_entry.id   ac187b6eefa0e9130372d1e8b361498c
#
_cell.length_a   1.000
_cell.length_b   1.000
_cell.length_c   1.000
_cell.angle_alpha   90.00
_cell.angle_beta   90.00
_cell.angle_gamma   90.00
#
_symmetry.space_group_name_H-M   'P 1'
#
loop_
_entity.id
_entity.type
_entity.pdbx_description
1 polymer ?
#
loop_
_entity_poly.entity_id
_entity_poly.type
_entity_poly.pdbx_seq_one_letter_code
_entity_poly.pdbx_strand_id
1 'polypeptide(L)'
;MPDGVHDPVARHNRDAWDRLVERANRWTVPVDAATIAAARRGEWQIVLTPTRPVPRDWFPPIAGERVLLLAGAGGQQAPVLAAAGARVTVLDNSPRQLAQDQLVAAREGLEIASELGDMRDLSRFADGTFALVFHPCSNAFVPDVRPVWREAFRVLRPGGVLLAGFTNPVEYLFDEQAAERGELVVRHSIPYSDLTHLDAAERARR
;
A
#
# COMPACT_ATOMS: atom_id res chain seq x y z
N MET A 1 -4.86 -24.32 1.97
CA MET A 1 -4.99 -22.98 1.34
C MET A 1 -6.05 -22.22 2.12
N PRO A 2 -5.74 -21.19 2.89
CA PRO A 2 -6.79 -20.33 3.40
C PRO A 2 -7.26 -19.48 2.21
N ASP A 3 -8.49 -19.71 1.78
CA ASP A 3 -9.14 -18.97 0.71
C ASP A 3 -9.25 -17.50 1.13
N GLY A 4 -8.36 -16.64 0.64
CA GLY A 4 -8.35 -15.20 0.94
C GLY A 4 -9.67 -14.49 0.56
N VAL A 5 -10.51 -15.15 -0.24
CA VAL A 5 -11.87 -14.70 -0.62
C VAL A 5 -12.86 -14.74 0.56
N HIS A 6 -12.59 -15.54 1.60
CA HIS A 6 -13.50 -15.73 2.74
C HIS A 6 -13.05 -15.02 4.02
N ASP A 7 -11.86 -14.38 4.05
CA ASP A 7 -11.42 -13.63 5.23
C ASP A 7 -12.29 -12.37 5.41
N PRO A 8 -13.03 -12.25 6.53
CA PRO A 8 -13.89 -11.10 6.78
C PRO A 8 -13.11 -9.79 6.90
N VAL A 9 -11.85 -9.82 7.37
CA VAL A 9 -10.99 -8.62 7.46
C VAL A 9 -10.57 -8.17 6.07
N ALA A 10 -10.11 -9.09 5.23
CA ALA A 10 -9.72 -8.76 3.85
C ALA A 10 -10.91 -8.19 3.05
N ARG A 11 -12.11 -8.76 3.23
CA ARG A 11 -13.33 -8.26 2.59
C ARG A 11 -13.69 -6.86 3.08
N HIS A 12 -13.70 -6.65 4.40
CA HIS A 12 -14.01 -5.36 4.99
C HIS A 12 -13.05 -4.27 4.46
N ASN A 13 -11.75 -4.53 4.48
CA ASN A 13 -10.74 -3.59 3.99
C ASN A 13 -10.91 -3.29 2.50
N ARG A 14 -11.18 -4.30 1.66
CA ARG A 14 -11.47 -4.09 0.25
C ARG A 14 -12.64 -3.13 0.05
N ASP A 15 -13.77 -3.43 0.71
CA ASP A 15 -14.99 -2.65 0.56
C ASP A 15 -14.82 -1.22 1.15
N ALA A 16 -14.03 -1.05 2.20
CA ALA A 16 -13.67 0.24 2.76
C ALA A 16 -12.81 1.06 1.78
N TRP A 17 -11.76 0.47 1.21
CA TRP A 17 -10.90 1.15 0.24
C TRP A 17 -11.63 1.47 -1.07
N ASP A 18 -12.53 0.59 -1.52
CA ASP A 18 -13.39 0.89 -2.67
C ASP A 18 -14.27 2.13 -2.42
N ARG A 19 -14.86 2.27 -1.22
CA ARG A 19 -15.61 3.48 -0.83
C ARG A 19 -14.72 4.73 -0.75
N LEU A 20 -13.49 4.59 -0.29
CA LEU A 20 -12.54 5.71 -0.22
C LEU A 20 -12.16 6.21 -1.62
N VAL A 21 -12.02 5.33 -2.61
CA VAL A 21 -11.85 5.72 -4.02
C VAL A 21 -13.05 6.53 -4.51
N GLU A 22 -14.28 6.07 -4.24
CA GLU A 22 -15.52 6.79 -4.62
C GLU A 22 -15.60 8.20 -4.03
N ARG A 23 -15.05 8.40 -2.84
CA ARG A 23 -15.05 9.69 -2.13
C ARG A 23 -13.83 10.55 -2.46
N ALA A 24 -12.98 10.13 -3.40
CA ALA A 24 -11.73 10.79 -3.75
C ALA A 24 -10.85 11.09 -2.50
N ASN A 25 -10.72 10.12 -1.61
CA ASN A 25 -9.83 10.24 -0.47
C ASN A 25 -8.41 10.52 -0.95
N ARG A 26 -7.64 11.33 -0.23
CA ARG A 26 -6.29 11.76 -0.62
C ARG A 26 -5.33 10.63 -1.01
N TRP A 27 -5.53 9.44 -0.44
CA TRP A 27 -4.71 8.25 -0.74
C TRP A 27 -5.17 7.47 -1.97
N THR A 28 -6.21 7.95 -2.63
CA THR A 28 -6.81 7.32 -3.81
C THR A 28 -6.86 8.25 -5.01
N VAL A 29 -6.39 9.49 -4.86
CA VAL A 29 -6.35 10.48 -5.95
C VAL A 29 -5.10 10.25 -6.78
N PRO A 30 -5.24 9.94 -8.08
CA PRO A 30 -4.11 9.73 -8.98
C PRO A 30 -3.21 10.95 -9.10
N VAL A 31 -1.92 10.71 -9.29
CA VAL A 31 -0.95 11.77 -9.59
C VAL A 31 -1.23 12.42 -10.95
N ASP A 32 -0.85 13.67 -11.09
CA ASP A 32 -1.01 14.44 -12.32
C ASP A 32 0.09 14.14 -13.38
N ALA A 33 -0.10 14.66 -14.59
CA ALA A 33 0.85 14.48 -15.69
C ALA A 33 2.20 15.17 -15.42
N ALA A 34 2.22 16.27 -14.65
CA ALA A 34 3.45 16.97 -14.31
C ALA A 34 4.36 16.11 -13.42
N THR A 35 3.75 15.40 -12.43
CA THR A 35 4.45 14.43 -11.58
C THR A 35 5.08 13.30 -12.39
N ILE A 36 4.34 12.74 -13.36
CA ILE A 36 4.85 11.68 -14.24
C ILE A 36 5.97 12.20 -15.15
N ALA A 37 5.82 13.41 -15.72
CA ALA A 37 6.87 14.02 -16.52
C ALA A 37 8.16 14.28 -15.72
N ALA A 38 8.06 14.71 -14.48
CA ALA A 38 9.20 14.85 -13.57
C ALA A 38 9.85 13.48 -13.28
N ALA A 39 9.05 12.45 -13.02
CA ALA A 39 9.56 11.11 -12.77
C ALA A 39 10.36 10.54 -13.94
N ARG A 40 9.92 10.77 -15.18
CA ARG A 40 10.67 10.42 -16.41
C ARG A 40 12.04 11.10 -16.53
N ARG A 41 12.21 12.27 -15.92
CA ARG A 41 13.50 12.97 -15.84
C ARG A 41 14.37 12.54 -14.66
N GLY A 42 13.90 11.58 -13.85
CA GLY A 42 14.59 11.13 -12.64
C GLY A 42 14.24 11.96 -11.38
N GLU A 43 13.38 12.95 -11.51
CA GLU A 43 12.91 13.83 -10.43
C GLU A 43 11.64 13.23 -9.83
N TRP A 44 11.77 12.25 -8.92
CA TRP A 44 10.61 11.61 -8.33
C TRP A 44 10.75 11.39 -6.83
N GLN A 45 9.61 11.37 -6.17
CA GLN A 45 9.45 11.06 -4.76
C GLN A 45 8.24 10.18 -4.55
N ILE A 46 8.35 9.21 -3.65
CA ILE A 46 7.24 8.40 -3.16
C ILE A 46 7.33 8.29 -1.65
N VAL A 47 6.22 7.89 -1.01
CA VAL A 47 6.12 7.91 0.45
C VAL A 47 5.84 6.50 1.00
N LEU A 48 6.48 6.16 2.11
CA LEU A 48 6.12 5.00 2.94
C LEU A 48 5.14 5.39 4.03
N THR A 49 5.21 6.64 4.46
CA THR A 49 4.39 7.22 5.53
C THR A 49 3.80 8.55 5.07
N PRO A 50 2.72 9.05 5.68
CA PRO A 50 2.00 10.24 5.22
C PRO A 50 2.82 11.52 5.13
N THR A 51 3.92 11.61 5.85
CA THR A 51 4.55 12.89 6.20
C THR A 51 5.87 13.19 5.50
N ARG A 52 6.54 12.16 4.97
CA ARG A 52 7.88 12.36 4.40
C ARG A 52 8.12 11.48 3.17
N PRO A 53 8.78 12.00 2.13
CA PRO A 53 9.31 11.19 1.05
C PRO A 53 10.34 10.19 1.57
N VAL A 54 10.43 9.04 0.93
CA VAL A 54 11.50 8.07 1.20
C VAL A 54 12.81 8.64 0.69
N PRO A 55 13.90 8.63 1.48
CA PRO A 55 15.23 9.03 1.01
C PRO A 55 15.65 8.23 -0.22
N ARG A 56 16.19 8.91 -1.22
CA ARG A 56 16.56 8.31 -2.51
C ARG A 56 17.62 7.22 -2.40
N ASP A 57 18.53 7.35 -1.46
CA ASP A 57 19.60 6.40 -1.16
C ASP A 57 19.12 5.08 -0.51
N TRP A 58 17.84 5.03 -0.08
CA TRP A 58 17.24 3.78 0.37
C TRP A 58 16.80 2.87 -0.79
N PHE A 59 16.62 3.43 -1.96
CA PHE A 59 16.23 2.66 -3.14
C PHE A 59 17.44 2.01 -3.81
N PRO A 60 17.35 0.74 -4.20
CA PRO A 60 18.29 0.20 -5.16
C PRO A 60 18.12 0.90 -6.52
N PRO A 61 19.04 0.72 -7.48
CA PRO A 61 18.77 1.09 -8.87
C PRO A 61 17.47 0.40 -9.32
N ILE A 62 16.48 1.19 -9.78
CA ILE A 62 15.14 0.66 -10.15
C ILE A 62 14.91 0.59 -11.66
N ALA A 63 15.71 1.33 -12.47
CA ALA A 63 15.52 1.35 -13.91
C ALA A 63 15.74 -0.03 -14.53
N GLY A 64 14.71 -0.55 -15.21
CA GLY A 64 14.69 -1.91 -15.79
C GLY A 64 14.45 -3.03 -14.79
N GLU A 65 14.42 -2.76 -13.48
CA GLU A 65 14.24 -3.74 -12.42
C GLU A 65 12.76 -4.04 -12.13
N ARG A 66 12.49 -5.26 -11.69
CA ARG A 66 11.16 -5.67 -11.26
C ARG A 66 10.87 -5.18 -9.85
N VAL A 67 9.80 -4.41 -9.70
CA VAL A 67 9.36 -3.82 -8.44
C VAL A 67 7.94 -4.29 -8.14
N LEU A 68 7.72 -4.78 -6.93
CA LEU A 68 6.39 -5.15 -6.42
C LEU A 68 5.94 -4.09 -5.41
N LEU A 69 4.74 -3.55 -5.63
CA LEU A 69 4.04 -2.74 -4.63
C LEU A 69 2.93 -3.57 -3.97
N LEU A 70 2.88 -3.54 -2.65
CA LEU A 70 1.84 -4.17 -1.85
C LEU A 70 0.94 -3.09 -1.28
N ALA A 71 -0.32 -3.00 -1.76
CA ALA A 71 -1.30 -2.00 -1.37
C ALA A 71 -0.72 -0.57 -1.44
N GLY A 72 -0.34 -0.16 -2.65
CA GLY A 72 0.54 0.98 -2.91
C GLY A 72 -0.13 2.33 -3.06
N ALA A 73 -1.39 2.53 -2.66
CA ALA A 73 -2.19 3.74 -2.90
C ALA A 73 -2.42 4.00 -4.41
N GLY A 74 -3.58 3.58 -4.91
CA GLY A 74 -3.90 3.54 -6.35
C GLY A 74 -3.69 4.84 -7.10
N GLY A 75 -2.98 4.76 -8.20
CA GLY A 75 -2.66 5.91 -9.05
C GLY A 75 -1.56 6.83 -8.52
N GLN A 76 -0.86 6.47 -7.45
CA GLN A 76 0.15 7.32 -6.80
C GLN A 76 1.57 6.77 -6.95
N GLN A 77 1.93 5.76 -6.17
CA GLN A 77 3.32 5.27 -6.08
C GLN A 77 3.74 4.49 -7.33
N ALA A 78 2.88 3.60 -7.81
CA ALA A 78 3.20 2.71 -8.92
C ALA A 78 3.45 3.46 -10.24
N PRO A 79 2.61 4.43 -10.66
CA PRO A 79 2.86 5.20 -11.87
C PRO A 79 4.17 6.00 -11.82
N VAL A 80 4.53 6.53 -10.65
CA VAL A 80 5.77 7.28 -10.46
C VAL A 80 6.99 6.37 -10.65
N LEU A 81 6.98 5.18 -10.06
CA LEU A 81 8.08 4.21 -10.23
C LEU A 81 8.17 3.67 -11.65
N ALA A 82 7.02 3.42 -12.31
CA ALA A 82 6.98 3.02 -13.70
C ALA A 82 7.56 4.10 -14.62
N ALA A 83 7.17 5.37 -14.40
CA ALA A 83 7.72 6.51 -15.14
C ALA A 83 9.23 6.71 -14.90
N ALA A 84 9.73 6.33 -13.72
CA ALA A 84 11.16 6.31 -13.39
C ALA A 84 11.91 5.11 -13.99
N GLY A 85 11.24 4.26 -14.79
CA GLY A 85 11.84 3.18 -15.56
C GLY A 85 11.78 1.80 -14.90
N ALA A 86 11.08 1.64 -13.77
CA ALA A 86 10.89 0.33 -13.15
C ALA A 86 9.86 -0.52 -13.92
N ARG A 87 10.00 -1.86 -13.87
CA ARG A 87 8.96 -2.82 -14.28
C ARG A 87 8.06 -3.09 -13.09
N VAL A 88 6.95 -2.37 -13.02
CA VAL A 88 6.09 -2.35 -11.84
C VAL A 88 5.00 -3.40 -11.90
N THR A 89 4.86 -4.13 -10.81
CA THR A 89 3.69 -4.95 -10.48
C THR A 89 3.05 -4.40 -9.21
N VAL A 90 1.74 -4.18 -9.22
CA VAL A 90 0.97 -3.80 -8.03
C VAL A 90 0.09 -4.98 -7.64
N LEU A 91 0.11 -5.35 -6.36
CA LEU A 91 -0.87 -6.27 -5.79
C LEU A 91 -1.68 -5.48 -4.74
N ASP A 92 -2.99 -5.44 -4.95
CA ASP A 92 -3.93 -4.80 -4.04
C ASP A 92 -5.20 -5.65 -3.88
N ASN A 93 -5.83 -5.55 -2.72
CA ASN A 93 -7.10 -6.22 -2.43
C ASN A 93 -8.31 -5.44 -2.99
N SER A 94 -8.16 -4.15 -3.28
CA SER A 94 -9.20 -3.28 -3.83
C SER A 94 -9.09 -3.20 -5.36
N PRO A 95 -10.09 -3.67 -6.12
CA PRO A 95 -10.11 -3.52 -7.58
C PRO A 95 -10.17 -2.05 -8.01
N ARG A 96 -10.76 -1.17 -7.18
CA ARG A 96 -10.83 0.26 -7.48
C ARG A 96 -9.49 0.97 -7.31
N GLN A 97 -8.67 0.57 -6.33
CA GLN A 97 -7.30 1.06 -6.21
C GLN A 97 -6.47 0.67 -7.45
N LEU A 98 -6.55 -0.59 -7.88
CA LEU A 98 -5.89 -1.04 -9.10
C LEU A 98 -6.37 -0.29 -10.35
N ALA A 99 -7.66 0.04 -10.41
CA ALA A 99 -8.22 0.84 -11.50
C ALA A 99 -7.63 2.26 -11.56
N GLN A 100 -7.27 2.87 -10.44
CA GLN A 100 -6.59 4.17 -10.41
C GLN A 100 -5.17 4.08 -11.00
N ASP A 101 -4.43 3.00 -10.72
CA ASP A 101 -3.13 2.76 -11.35
C ASP A 101 -3.26 2.60 -12.86
N GLN A 102 -4.25 1.83 -13.32
CA GLN A 102 -4.53 1.62 -14.75
C GLN A 102 -4.99 2.91 -15.45
N LEU A 103 -5.74 3.77 -14.76
CA LEU A 103 -6.14 5.08 -15.29
C LEU A 103 -4.90 5.94 -15.61
N VAL A 104 -3.94 6.02 -14.69
CA VAL A 104 -2.69 6.76 -14.93
C VAL A 104 -1.85 6.07 -16.00
N ALA A 105 -1.75 4.75 -15.95
CA ALA A 105 -0.99 3.97 -16.93
C ALA A 105 -1.50 4.22 -18.37
N ALA A 106 -2.82 4.17 -18.57
CA ALA A 106 -3.44 4.45 -19.87
C ALA A 106 -3.24 5.89 -20.33
N ARG A 107 -3.44 6.86 -19.41
CA ARG A 107 -3.26 8.30 -19.70
C ARG A 107 -1.84 8.62 -20.11
N GLU A 108 -0.86 8.00 -19.47
CA GLU A 108 0.57 8.37 -19.61
C GLU A 108 1.35 7.37 -20.50
N GLY A 109 0.72 6.32 -21.02
CA GLY A 109 1.42 5.28 -21.80
C GLY A 109 2.46 4.53 -20.97
N LEU A 110 2.12 4.17 -19.73
CA LEU A 110 2.96 3.38 -18.83
C LEU A 110 2.51 1.92 -18.83
N GLU A 111 3.44 1.01 -18.55
CA GLU A 111 3.15 -0.40 -18.33
C GLU A 111 3.17 -0.71 -16.83
N ILE A 112 2.02 -1.09 -16.27
CA ILE A 112 1.87 -1.50 -14.87
C ILE A 112 1.06 -2.80 -14.84
N ALA A 113 1.66 -3.88 -14.34
CA ALA A 113 0.94 -5.12 -14.09
C ALA A 113 0.10 -4.97 -12.82
N SER A 114 -1.20 -5.27 -12.90
CA SER A 114 -2.13 -5.19 -11.77
C SER A 114 -2.61 -6.58 -11.38
N GLU A 115 -2.46 -6.91 -10.10
CA GLU A 115 -2.82 -8.19 -9.52
C GLU A 115 -3.82 -7.98 -8.37
N LEU A 116 -5.04 -8.46 -8.53
CA LEU A 116 -6.03 -8.48 -7.44
C LEU A 116 -5.70 -9.63 -6.49
N GLY A 117 -5.50 -9.32 -5.22
CA GLY A 117 -5.14 -10.35 -4.24
C GLY A 117 -4.84 -9.85 -2.85
N ASP A 118 -4.61 -10.80 -1.97
CA ASP A 118 -4.20 -10.56 -0.59
C ASP A 118 -2.67 -10.55 -0.49
N MET A 119 -2.11 -9.55 0.14
CA MET A 119 -0.65 -9.43 0.30
C MET A 119 -0.02 -10.55 1.15
N ARG A 120 -0.84 -11.35 1.85
CA ARG A 120 -0.41 -12.55 2.59
C ARG A 120 -0.14 -13.75 1.69
N ASP A 121 -0.57 -13.68 0.42
CA ASP A 121 -0.41 -14.75 -0.58
C ASP A 121 0.20 -14.18 -1.87
N LEU A 122 1.50 -14.34 -2.02
CA LEU A 122 2.25 -14.00 -3.23
C LEU A 122 2.63 -15.24 -4.05
N SER A 123 1.95 -16.38 -3.85
CA SER A 123 2.27 -17.67 -4.50
C SER A 123 2.27 -17.64 -6.03
N ARG A 124 1.57 -16.66 -6.63
CA ARG A 124 1.58 -16.39 -8.07
C ARG A 124 2.93 -15.91 -8.60
N PHE A 125 3.81 -15.43 -7.72
CA PHE A 125 5.15 -14.97 -8.07
C PHE A 125 6.19 -16.01 -7.65
N ALA A 126 7.15 -16.28 -8.55
CA ALA A 126 8.26 -17.17 -8.25
C ALA A 126 9.21 -16.54 -7.22
N ASP A 127 9.97 -17.40 -6.52
CA ASP A 127 11.02 -16.97 -5.60
C ASP A 127 12.04 -16.09 -6.30
N GLY A 128 12.57 -15.09 -5.62
CA GLY A 128 13.65 -14.26 -6.13
C GLY A 128 13.26 -13.39 -7.34
N THR A 129 11.97 -13.07 -7.53
CA THR A 129 11.46 -12.35 -8.71
C THR A 129 11.79 -10.87 -8.69
N PHE A 130 11.71 -10.20 -7.52
CA PHE A 130 11.72 -8.74 -7.43
C PHE A 130 13.03 -8.20 -6.82
N ALA A 131 13.49 -7.07 -7.34
CA ALA A 131 14.60 -6.31 -6.78
C ALA A 131 14.18 -5.44 -5.59
N LEU A 132 12.92 -4.99 -5.61
CA LEU A 132 12.32 -4.16 -4.57
C LEU A 132 10.89 -4.61 -4.30
N VAL A 133 10.55 -4.75 -3.02
CA VAL A 133 9.17 -4.80 -2.54
C VAL A 133 8.91 -3.49 -1.78
N PHE A 134 7.89 -2.75 -2.20
CA PHE A 134 7.48 -1.48 -1.60
C PHE A 134 6.13 -1.64 -0.90
N HIS A 135 6.10 -1.43 0.43
CA HIS A 135 4.95 -1.72 1.28
C HIS A 135 4.60 -0.50 2.17
N PRO A 136 3.89 0.52 1.64
CA PRO A 136 3.61 1.74 2.39
C PRO A 136 2.46 1.52 3.38
N CYS A 137 2.70 1.70 4.67
CA CYS A 137 1.74 1.74 5.81
C CYS A 137 0.49 0.82 5.74
N SER A 138 0.50 -0.21 4.89
CA SER A 138 -0.66 -1.10 4.69
C SER A 138 -0.60 -2.38 5.54
N ASN A 139 0.47 -2.57 6.31
CA ASN A 139 0.61 -3.70 7.22
C ASN A 139 -0.43 -3.73 8.37
N ALA A 140 -1.06 -2.59 8.67
CA ALA A 140 -2.16 -2.51 9.63
C ALA A 140 -3.46 -3.18 9.14
N PHE A 141 -3.58 -3.46 7.83
CA PHE A 141 -4.80 -4.03 7.23
C PHE A 141 -4.83 -5.57 7.20
N VAL A 142 -3.88 -6.22 7.86
CA VAL A 142 -3.86 -7.68 8.03
C VAL A 142 -3.83 -8.04 9.52
N PRO A 143 -4.54 -9.10 9.94
CA PRO A 143 -4.54 -9.52 11.35
C PRO A 143 -3.17 -10.02 11.82
N ASP A 144 -2.36 -10.55 10.91
CA ASP A 144 -1.01 -11.04 11.15
C ASP A 144 -0.12 -10.64 9.96
N VAL A 145 0.89 -9.83 10.23
CA VAL A 145 1.82 -9.35 9.21
C VAL A 145 2.92 -10.36 8.84
N ARG A 146 3.13 -11.37 9.68
CA ARG A 146 4.23 -12.35 9.46
C ARG A 146 4.12 -13.12 8.15
N PRO A 147 2.92 -13.55 7.68
CA PRO A 147 2.78 -14.13 6.34
C PRO A 147 3.20 -13.16 5.24
N VAL A 148 2.82 -11.86 5.35
CA VAL A 148 3.19 -10.83 4.36
C VAL A 148 4.71 -10.74 4.22
N TRP A 149 5.42 -10.66 5.34
CA TRP A 149 6.89 -10.52 5.30
C TRP A 149 7.60 -11.79 4.87
N ARG A 150 7.06 -12.97 5.20
CA ARG A 150 7.60 -14.24 4.71
C ARG A 150 7.50 -14.32 3.19
N GLU A 151 6.35 -13.95 2.64
CA GLU A 151 6.13 -13.91 1.20
C GLU A 151 6.96 -12.81 0.52
N ALA A 152 7.03 -11.60 1.09
CA ALA A 152 7.89 -10.54 0.60
C ALA A 152 9.36 -10.96 0.55
N PHE A 153 9.85 -11.64 1.60
CA PHE A 153 11.20 -12.19 1.63
C PHE A 153 11.41 -13.26 0.54
N ARG A 154 10.45 -14.16 0.35
CA ARG A 154 10.54 -15.24 -0.65
C ARG A 154 10.62 -14.69 -2.07
N VAL A 155 9.80 -13.69 -2.40
CA VAL A 155 9.76 -13.12 -3.76
C VAL A 155 10.89 -12.13 -4.04
N LEU A 156 11.58 -11.64 -3.01
CA LEU A 156 12.78 -10.81 -3.19
C LEU A 156 13.97 -11.65 -3.66
N ARG A 157 14.66 -11.17 -4.68
CA ARG A 157 15.92 -11.78 -5.12
C ARG A 157 17.03 -11.64 -4.05
N PRO A 158 18.08 -12.43 -4.06
CA PRO A 158 19.26 -12.19 -3.23
C PRO A 158 19.77 -10.76 -3.41
N GLY A 159 19.95 -10.03 -2.31
CA GLY A 159 20.31 -8.61 -2.32
C GLY A 159 19.18 -7.66 -2.68
N GLY A 160 17.94 -8.14 -2.84
CA GLY A 160 16.75 -7.32 -3.00
C GLY A 160 16.37 -6.57 -1.71
N VAL A 161 15.59 -5.50 -1.85
CA VAL A 161 15.26 -4.57 -0.76
C VAL A 161 13.77 -4.62 -0.46
N LEU A 162 13.41 -4.70 0.83
CA LEU A 162 12.06 -4.41 1.32
C LEU A 162 12.05 -3.01 1.94
N LEU A 163 11.23 -2.11 1.39
CA LEU A 163 10.92 -0.81 2.00
C LEU A 163 9.50 -0.88 2.56
N ALA A 164 9.37 -0.83 3.88
CA ALA A 164 8.07 -0.93 4.56
C ALA A 164 7.84 0.26 5.49
N GLY A 165 6.64 0.83 5.43
CA GLY A 165 6.18 1.87 6.34
C GLY A 165 5.31 1.30 7.46
N PHE A 166 5.35 1.93 8.63
CA PHE A 166 4.55 1.54 9.80
C PHE A 166 3.90 2.76 10.40
N THR A 167 2.65 2.62 10.83
CA THR A 167 2.03 3.57 11.74
C THR A 167 2.58 3.31 13.14
N ASN A 168 2.94 4.39 13.86
CA ASN A 168 3.37 4.25 15.24
C ASN A 168 2.16 3.78 16.08
N PRO A 169 2.27 2.66 16.81
CA PRO A 169 1.17 2.14 17.62
C PRO A 169 0.59 3.14 18.64
N VAL A 170 1.36 4.15 19.05
CA VAL A 170 0.88 5.21 19.96
C VAL A 170 -0.32 5.98 19.38
N GLU A 171 -0.46 6.05 18.06
CA GLU A 171 -1.58 6.72 17.39
C GLU A 171 -2.92 6.07 17.77
N TYR A 172 -2.93 4.75 17.98
CA TYR A 172 -4.13 4.00 18.32
C TYR A 172 -4.56 4.12 19.80
N LEU A 173 -3.79 4.81 20.64
CA LEU A 173 -4.22 5.11 22.02
C LEU A 173 -5.38 6.10 22.06
N PHE A 174 -5.45 6.99 21.08
CA PHE A 174 -6.31 8.16 21.14
C PHE A 174 -7.69 7.89 20.51
N ASP A 175 -8.69 8.62 21.04
CA ASP A 175 -10.00 8.71 20.42
C ASP A 175 -9.88 9.44 19.08
N GLU A 176 -10.29 8.78 17.99
CA GLU A 176 -10.14 9.30 16.64
C GLU A 176 -10.96 10.58 16.42
N GLN A 177 -12.21 10.60 16.92
CA GLN A 177 -13.09 11.76 16.76
C GLN A 177 -12.60 12.97 17.57
N ALA A 178 -12.01 12.74 18.74
CA ALA A 178 -11.37 13.78 19.51
C ALA A 178 -10.11 14.29 18.78
N ALA A 179 -9.30 13.39 18.24
CA ALA A 179 -8.08 13.74 17.50
C ALA A 179 -8.37 14.57 16.24
N GLU A 180 -9.47 14.30 15.52
CA GLU A 180 -9.92 15.12 14.40
C GLU A 180 -10.26 16.56 14.80
N ARG A 181 -10.66 16.79 16.06
CA ARG A 181 -10.89 18.13 16.63
C ARG A 181 -9.63 18.76 17.25
N GLY A 182 -8.49 18.07 17.18
CA GLY A 182 -7.24 18.51 17.78
C GLY A 182 -7.11 18.20 19.27
N GLU A 183 -7.97 17.33 19.81
CA GLU A 183 -7.96 16.91 21.22
C GLU A 183 -7.30 15.54 21.35
N LEU A 184 -6.31 15.41 22.24
CA LEU A 184 -5.65 14.12 22.50
C LEU A 184 -6.27 13.45 23.74
N VAL A 185 -7.32 12.67 23.52
CA VAL A 185 -8.01 11.90 24.56
C VAL A 185 -7.60 10.44 24.47
N VAL A 186 -6.94 9.92 25.51
CA VAL A 186 -6.58 8.49 25.58
C VAL A 186 -7.83 7.67 25.81
N ARG A 187 -8.12 6.74 24.90
CA ARG A 187 -9.30 5.87 24.93
C ARG A 187 -8.95 4.39 25.01
N HIS A 188 -7.89 3.97 24.36
CA HIS A 188 -7.54 2.56 24.21
C HIS A 188 -6.19 2.24 24.87
N SER A 189 -5.93 0.96 25.08
CA SER A 189 -4.64 0.44 25.50
C SER A 189 -3.88 -0.15 24.30
N ILE A 190 -2.57 -0.33 24.41
CA ILE A 190 -1.77 -1.11 23.46
C ILE A 190 -1.34 -2.42 24.12
N PRO A 191 -1.28 -3.53 23.36
CA PRO A 191 -1.50 -3.63 21.90
C PRO A 191 -2.97 -3.37 21.52
N TYR A 192 -3.18 -2.66 20.41
CA TYR A 192 -4.50 -2.29 19.91
C TYR A 192 -4.87 -3.11 18.66
N SER A 193 -6.16 -3.42 18.54
CA SER A 193 -6.75 -3.96 17.32
C SER A 193 -8.23 -3.58 17.27
N ASP A 194 -8.72 -3.12 16.14
CA ASP A 194 -10.14 -2.84 15.90
C ASP A 194 -11.01 -4.07 16.20
N LEU A 195 -10.47 -5.27 15.97
CA LEU A 195 -11.20 -6.52 16.21
C LEU A 195 -11.51 -6.78 17.70
N THR A 196 -10.70 -6.25 18.61
CA THR A 196 -10.80 -6.51 20.05
C THR A 196 -11.19 -5.28 20.88
N HIS A 197 -11.00 -4.07 20.35
CA HIS A 197 -11.22 -2.82 21.08
C HIS A 197 -12.46 -2.04 20.64
N LEU A 198 -12.98 -2.34 19.43
CA LEU A 198 -14.18 -1.69 18.91
C LEU A 198 -15.38 -2.64 18.89
N ASP A 199 -16.57 -2.11 19.15
CA ASP A 199 -17.81 -2.84 18.94
C ASP A 199 -18.16 -2.96 17.44
N ALA A 200 -19.24 -3.71 17.14
CA ALA A 200 -19.66 -3.96 15.76
C ALA A 200 -20.07 -2.67 15.02
N ALA A 201 -20.71 -1.73 15.73
CA ALA A 201 -21.16 -0.46 15.13
C ALA A 201 -19.99 0.48 14.87
N GLU A 202 -18.99 0.50 15.75
CA GLU A 202 -17.76 1.26 15.57
C GLU A 202 -16.95 0.71 14.40
N ARG A 203 -16.77 -0.61 14.30
CA ARG A 203 -16.08 -1.25 13.17
C ARG A 203 -16.76 -0.99 11.82
N ALA A 204 -18.09 -0.93 11.79
CA ALA A 204 -18.83 -0.68 10.55
C ALA A 204 -18.66 0.77 10.02
N ARG A 205 -18.22 1.69 10.86
CA ARG A 205 -17.95 3.09 10.48
C ARG A 205 -16.55 3.32 9.91
N ARG A 206 -15.63 2.39 10.15
CA ARG A 206 -14.27 2.40 9.60
C ARG A 206 -14.21 1.66 8.27
#